data_2f36e8c1853bd3edc72d713ae2daf54b
#
_entry.id   2f36e8c1853bd3edc72d713ae2daf54b
#
_cell.length_a   1.000
_cell.length_b   1.000
_cell.length_c   1.000
_cell.angle_alpha   90.00
_cell.angle_beta   90.00
_cell.angle_gamma   90.00
#
_symmetry.space_group_name_H-M   'P 1'
#
loop_
_entity.id
_entity.type
_entity.pdbx_description
1 polymer ?
#
loop_
_entity_poly.entity_id
_entity_poly.type
_entity_poly.pdbx_seq_one_letter_code
_entity_poly.pdbx_strand_id
1 'polypeptide(L)'
;MAKKILILESSSTVQKLFTKNLDSKKYSLKFVKEAKTVFFALFDFQPELFLLNCDIQEPRSFEIVRILRSIEGLKELAIGMYANDSTALDEAFASECGANVFIRITPESLEQNIDELTEIETQKIKTSTFEELKNSFNETSLFTNTTDLLSSSSYINAIFSKILNLIGMIDNLEEMIRSYLLLIAEITEVPLAAMYIMENDGPHGYFVNAENISEKELADFISVCAADFEKQLSGYNAAKIQPKKLKSNGQLDLFYSSQVQLSSYETRSLKSKEETLATLHIVSEGNIISSKQTFFDFCARTAVEAFDKALIVQKKMFFEKRIRRAFSRFVPEQIIDSLVMQADATDEKIGVGETRAVAILFSDIRSFTNISEKNRADVLVAFLNRYFSTMVEIIKKHGGTIDKFIGDAIMAEFGTPVSYEDNCRRAVSAAYEMRDALDTIELGDLVMPEGMKFNIGIGIHYGDVIVGSIGSKDKTDYSVIGDNVNLASRLEGLTKTYGIQILVSESVRNDAGEDSFCFRHLDDVRVKGKKKAVPIYAVDRSPEEFSAEYKNAYVKGMELYKQGIWNLARDYFFEALSAEKDDKAAQLMLDRCDEFIKNPPENWDGAIAFMTK
;
A
#
# COMPACT_ATOMS: atom_id res chain seq x y z
N MET A 1 -44.07 47.45 28.56
CA MET A 1 -44.96 46.25 28.67
C MET A 1 -44.12 45.09 29.11
N ALA A 2 -44.70 44.15 29.88
CA ALA A 2 -43.96 42.94 30.25
C ALA A 2 -43.63 42.10 29.01
N LYS A 3 -42.39 41.59 28.94
CA LYS A 3 -41.95 40.73 27.81
C LYS A 3 -42.73 39.42 27.82
N LYS A 4 -43.29 39.01 26.71
CA LYS A 4 -44.11 37.79 26.60
C LYS A 4 -43.25 36.56 26.32
N ILE A 5 -43.31 35.57 27.19
CA ILE A 5 -42.54 34.30 27.06
C ILE A 5 -43.54 33.15 27.00
N LEU A 6 -43.52 32.39 25.91
CA LEU A 6 -44.24 31.13 25.81
C LEU A 6 -43.29 29.98 26.22
N ILE A 7 -43.75 29.05 27.05
CA ILE A 7 -42.91 27.97 27.56
C ILE A 7 -43.63 26.65 27.32
N LEU A 8 -42.99 25.75 26.58
CA LEU A 8 -43.45 24.37 26.41
C LEU A 8 -42.84 23.50 27.55
N GLU A 9 -43.68 23.22 28.55
CA GLU A 9 -43.24 22.49 29.75
C GLU A 9 -44.42 21.68 30.32
N SER A 10 -44.22 20.38 30.44
CA SER A 10 -45.22 19.47 31.00
C SER A 10 -45.17 19.34 32.55
N SER A 11 -43.98 19.58 33.13
CA SER A 11 -43.75 19.46 34.56
C SER A 11 -44.29 20.65 35.35
N SER A 12 -45.26 20.41 36.25
CA SER A 12 -45.76 21.43 37.13
C SER A 12 -44.72 21.98 38.13
N THR A 13 -43.70 21.20 38.43
CA THR A 13 -42.57 21.60 39.30
C THR A 13 -41.72 22.63 38.61
N VAL A 14 -41.37 22.40 37.34
CA VAL A 14 -40.56 23.32 36.51
C VAL A 14 -41.36 24.59 36.21
N GLN A 15 -42.65 24.47 35.92
CA GLN A 15 -43.54 25.66 35.74
C GLN A 15 -43.54 26.57 36.98
N LYS A 16 -43.57 25.97 38.20
CA LYS A 16 -43.47 26.71 39.46
C LYS A 16 -42.12 27.38 39.64
N LEU A 17 -41.04 26.73 39.19
CA LEU A 17 -39.69 27.27 39.23
C LEU A 17 -39.60 28.56 38.39
N PHE A 18 -40.10 28.56 37.15
CA PHE A 18 -40.18 29.74 36.30
C PHE A 18 -41.05 30.86 36.96
N THR A 19 -42.22 30.51 37.47
CA THR A 19 -43.13 31.47 38.07
C THR A 19 -42.61 32.12 39.34
N LYS A 20 -41.78 31.37 40.11
CA LYS A 20 -41.19 31.88 41.35
C LYS A 20 -39.96 32.74 41.16
N ASN A 21 -39.14 32.46 40.15
CA ASN A 21 -37.85 33.09 39.96
C ASN A 21 -37.83 34.18 38.86
N LEU A 22 -38.95 34.40 38.15
CA LEU A 22 -39.08 35.48 37.18
C LEU A 22 -40.04 36.56 37.68
N ASP A 23 -39.62 37.84 37.61
CA ASP A 23 -40.44 38.97 38.04
C ASP A 23 -41.66 39.14 37.12
N SER A 24 -42.86 38.99 37.67
CA SER A 24 -44.14 39.14 36.96
C SER A 24 -44.39 40.54 36.43
N LYS A 25 -43.67 41.57 36.92
CA LYS A 25 -43.72 42.92 36.35
C LYS A 25 -42.90 43.05 35.05
N LYS A 26 -41.85 42.22 34.96
CA LYS A 26 -40.91 42.22 33.82
C LYS A 26 -41.32 41.20 32.73
N TYR A 27 -41.90 40.09 33.13
CA TYR A 27 -42.25 38.98 32.24
C TYR A 27 -43.70 38.54 32.36
N SER A 28 -44.35 38.31 31.20
CA SER A 28 -45.66 37.66 31.09
C SER A 28 -45.49 36.24 30.56
N LEU A 29 -45.70 35.23 31.45
CA LEU A 29 -45.47 33.82 31.13
C LEU A 29 -46.76 33.14 30.70
N LYS A 30 -46.69 32.34 29.63
CA LYS A 30 -47.76 31.40 29.25
C LYS A 30 -47.14 30.00 29.08
N PHE A 31 -47.69 29.03 29.79
CA PHE A 31 -47.25 27.63 29.74
C PHE A 31 -48.15 26.82 28.81
N VAL A 32 -47.53 25.97 28.02
CA VAL A 32 -48.16 24.98 27.18
C VAL A 32 -47.63 23.61 27.62
N LYS A 33 -48.52 22.65 27.84
CA LYS A 33 -48.13 21.31 28.33
C LYS A 33 -47.95 20.30 27.21
N GLU A 34 -48.64 20.49 26.09
CA GLU A 34 -48.69 19.57 24.97
C GLU A 34 -48.18 20.25 23.71
N ALA A 35 -47.25 19.60 23.02
CA ALA A 35 -46.63 20.13 21.80
C ALA A 35 -47.64 20.45 20.69
N LYS A 36 -48.74 19.66 20.57
CA LYS A 36 -49.80 19.90 19.56
C LYS A 36 -50.51 21.25 19.70
N THR A 37 -50.52 21.85 20.91
CA THR A 37 -51.15 23.11 21.18
C THR A 37 -50.24 24.33 21.06
N VAL A 38 -48.93 24.11 20.79
CA VAL A 38 -47.89 25.15 20.71
C VAL A 38 -48.24 26.19 19.64
N PHE A 39 -48.60 25.77 18.44
CA PHE A 39 -48.88 26.71 17.32
C PHE A 39 -50.07 27.63 17.62
N PHE A 40 -51.16 27.09 18.16
CA PHE A 40 -52.30 27.91 18.57
C PHE A 40 -51.92 28.90 19.68
N ALA A 41 -51.11 28.43 20.64
CA ALA A 41 -50.64 29.27 21.73
C ALA A 41 -49.68 30.38 21.25
N LEU A 42 -48.84 30.13 20.26
CA LEU A 42 -47.98 31.11 19.63
C LEU A 42 -48.75 32.23 18.95
N PHE A 43 -49.77 31.89 18.16
CA PHE A 43 -50.58 32.87 17.44
C PHE A 43 -51.45 33.71 18.37
N ASP A 44 -52.02 33.09 19.43
CA ASP A 44 -52.84 33.80 20.40
C ASP A 44 -52.06 34.68 21.35
N PHE A 45 -50.89 34.20 21.83
CA PHE A 45 -50.08 34.88 22.82
C PHE A 45 -49.10 35.87 22.23
N GLN A 46 -48.65 35.61 21.01
CA GLN A 46 -47.66 36.44 20.28
C GLN A 46 -46.39 36.68 21.12
N PRO A 47 -45.63 35.63 21.47
CA PRO A 47 -44.48 35.75 22.34
C PRO A 47 -43.30 36.44 21.70
N GLU A 48 -42.46 37.12 22.48
CA GLU A 48 -41.17 37.65 22.09
C GLU A 48 -40.09 36.55 22.20
N LEU A 49 -40.28 35.56 23.08
CA LEU A 49 -39.39 34.43 23.27
C LEU A 49 -40.21 33.14 23.44
N PHE A 50 -39.80 32.07 22.78
CA PHE A 50 -40.32 30.73 22.95
C PHE A 50 -39.29 29.82 23.56
N LEU A 51 -39.58 29.22 24.70
CA LEU A 51 -38.73 28.28 25.42
C LEU A 51 -39.30 26.87 25.34
N LEU A 52 -38.44 25.90 25.06
CA LEU A 52 -38.81 24.48 24.94
C LEU A 52 -37.94 23.61 25.83
N ASN A 53 -38.60 22.72 26.59
CA ASN A 53 -37.93 21.65 27.29
C ASN A 53 -37.50 20.54 26.30
N CYS A 54 -36.20 20.16 26.29
CA CYS A 54 -35.67 19.12 25.41
C CYS A 54 -36.23 17.73 25.67
N ASP A 55 -36.73 17.47 26.90
CA ASP A 55 -37.20 16.15 27.33
C ASP A 55 -38.60 15.80 26.78
N ILE A 56 -39.26 16.69 26.06
CA ILE A 56 -40.56 16.43 25.44
C ILE A 56 -40.42 15.51 24.25
N GLN A 57 -41.16 14.40 24.24
CA GLN A 57 -40.95 13.27 23.34
C GLN A 57 -41.90 13.18 22.12
N GLU A 58 -43.14 13.80 22.18
CA GLU A 58 -44.13 13.58 21.12
C GLU A 58 -44.86 14.89 20.74
N PRO A 59 -44.46 15.52 19.62
CA PRO A 59 -43.22 15.43 18.86
C PRO A 59 -42.03 15.92 19.68
N ARG A 60 -40.79 15.48 19.31
CA ARG A 60 -39.58 15.93 20.03
C ARG A 60 -39.41 17.45 19.90
N SER A 61 -38.96 18.09 20.94
CA SER A 61 -38.76 19.55 20.96
C SER A 61 -37.92 20.07 19.82
N PHE A 62 -36.89 19.31 19.40
CA PHE A 62 -36.05 19.64 18.25
C PHE A 62 -36.84 19.71 16.91
N GLU A 63 -37.82 18.83 16.75
CA GLU A 63 -38.69 18.81 15.56
C GLU A 63 -39.60 20.05 15.55
N ILE A 64 -40.13 20.49 16.70
CA ILE A 64 -40.92 21.72 16.82
C ILE A 64 -40.11 22.92 16.39
N VAL A 65 -38.83 23.02 16.82
CA VAL A 65 -37.95 24.13 16.40
C VAL A 65 -37.77 24.12 14.88
N ARG A 66 -37.49 22.97 14.27
CA ARG A 66 -37.36 22.84 12.80
C ARG A 66 -38.63 23.28 12.05
N ILE A 67 -39.81 22.87 12.54
CA ILE A 67 -41.09 23.27 11.95
C ILE A 67 -41.26 24.79 12.05
N LEU A 68 -40.97 25.39 13.19
CA LEU A 68 -41.07 26.84 13.36
C LEU A 68 -40.11 27.59 12.43
N ARG A 69 -38.88 27.10 12.21
CA ARG A 69 -37.90 27.68 11.29
C ARG A 69 -38.29 27.54 9.80
N SER A 70 -39.12 26.55 9.47
CA SER A 70 -39.63 26.38 8.10
C SER A 70 -40.76 27.36 7.76
N ILE A 71 -41.46 27.93 8.75
CA ILE A 71 -42.54 28.88 8.56
C ILE A 71 -41.93 30.27 8.38
N GLU A 72 -42.10 30.87 7.19
CA GLU A 72 -41.45 32.14 6.79
C GLU A 72 -41.69 33.28 7.79
N GLY A 73 -42.87 33.41 8.30
CA GLY A 73 -43.21 34.46 9.28
C GLY A 73 -42.67 34.21 10.70
N LEU A 74 -42.16 33.01 11.01
CA LEU A 74 -41.64 32.63 12.34
C LEU A 74 -40.11 32.38 12.34
N LYS A 75 -39.42 32.52 11.20
CA LYS A 75 -37.97 32.30 11.09
C LYS A 75 -37.15 33.09 12.10
N GLU A 76 -37.57 34.32 12.38
CA GLU A 76 -36.91 35.28 13.26
C GLU A 76 -37.37 35.19 14.75
N LEU A 77 -38.28 34.27 15.09
CA LEU A 77 -38.73 34.10 16.46
C LEU A 77 -37.55 33.69 17.37
N ALA A 78 -37.33 34.40 18.48
CA ALA A 78 -36.36 33.98 19.46
C ALA A 78 -36.79 32.65 20.09
N ILE A 79 -35.94 31.61 19.92
CA ILE A 79 -36.21 30.26 20.42
C ILE A 79 -35.04 29.81 21.31
N GLY A 80 -35.34 29.52 22.57
CA GLY A 80 -34.42 28.92 23.49
C GLY A 80 -34.83 27.48 23.82
N MET A 81 -33.87 26.59 23.94
CA MET A 81 -34.05 25.22 24.42
C MET A 81 -33.42 25.04 25.79
N TYR A 82 -33.98 24.16 26.61
CA TYR A 82 -33.43 23.86 27.93
C TYR A 82 -33.64 22.41 28.34
N ALA A 83 -32.76 21.94 29.23
CA ALA A 83 -32.91 20.66 29.93
C ALA A 83 -32.43 20.79 31.37
N ASN A 84 -32.92 19.88 32.22
CA ASN A 84 -32.46 19.79 33.61
C ASN A 84 -31.08 19.10 33.69
N ASP A 85 -30.91 18.02 32.93
CA ASP A 85 -29.63 17.29 32.71
C ASP A 85 -29.30 17.30 31.22
N SER A 86 -28.28 18.06 30.82
CA SER A 86 -27.92 18.21 29.42
C SER A 86 -26.56 17.62 29.13
N THR A 87 -26.45 17.00 27.96
CA THR A 87 -25.17 16.59 27.37
C THR A 87 -24.70 17.66 26.37
N ALA A 88 -23.40 17.66 26.04
CA ALA A 88 -22.87 18.50 24.95
C ALA A 88 -23.56 18.20 23.59
N LEU A 89 -24.15 17.02 23.45
CA LEU A 89 -24.87 16.59 22.26
C LEU A 89 -26.21 17.33 22.14
N ASP A 90 -26.93 17.53 23.27
CA ASP A 90 -28.21 18.26 23.26
C ASP A 90 -28.02 19.72 22.84
N GLU A 91 -26.95 20.36 23.31
CA GLU A 91 -26.59 21.73 22.92
C GLU A 91 -26.25 21.82 21.43
N ALA A 92 -25.49 20.87 20.90
CA ALA A 92 -25.17 20.79 19.48
C ALA A 92 -26.44 20.58 18.62
N PHE A 93 -27.33 19.67 19.03
CA PHE A 93 -28.60 19.41 18.34
C PHE A 93 -29.55 20.60 18.38
N ALA A 94 -29.62 21.31 19.50
CA ALA A 94 -30.44 22.52 19.62
C ALA A 94 -30.01 23.58 18.61
N SER A 95 -28.70 23.85 18.51
CA SER A 95 -28.13 24.78 17.55
C SER A 95 -28.40 24.34 16.10
N GLU A 96 -28.21 23.05 15.78
CA GLU A 96 -28.42 22.50 14.44
C GLU A 96 -29.90 22.56 14.02
N CYS A 97 -30.83 22.45 14.96
CA CYS A 97 -32.25 22.59 14.70
C CYS A 97 -32.70 24.04 14.49
N GLY A 98 -31.84 25.01 14.80
CA GLY A 98 -32.10 26.43 14.66
C GLY A 98 -32.61 27.13 15.92
N ALA A 99 -32.39 26.53 17.11
CA ALA A 99 -32.55 27.27 18.36
C ALA A 99 -31.49 28.37 18.46
N ASN A 100 -31.84 29.52 19.03
CA ASN A 100 -30.90 30.64 19.17
C ASN A 100 -29.92 30.35 20.31
N VAL A 101 -30.38 29.62 21.35
CA VAL A 101 -29.54 29.28 22.50
C VAL A 101 -30.05 28.03 23.20
N PHE A 102 -29.13 27.36 23.90
CA PHE A 102 -29.43 26.29 24.83
C PHE A 102 -29.05 26.72 26.25
N ILE A 103 -29.99 26.59 27.22
CA ILE A 103 -29.76 27.00 28.60
C ILE A 103 -29.89 25.86 29.58
N ARG A 104 -29.08 25.88 30.60
CA ARG A 104 -29.28 25.02 31.79
C ARG A 104 -30.09 25.77 32.81
N ILE A 105 -31.18 25.16 33.28
CA ILE A 105 -32.06 25.78 34.24
C ILE A 105 -31.56 25.50 35.65
N THR A 106 -31.05 26.55 36.32
CA THR A 106 -30.84 26.55 37.76
C THR A 106 -31.60 27.72 38.39
N PRO A 107 -32.07 27.64 39.63
CA PRO A 107 -32.79 28.75 40.27
C PRO A 107 -32.00 30.06 40.27
N GLU A 108 -30.67 29.97 40.40
CA GLU A 108 -29.79 31.13 40.51
C GLU A 108 -29.52 31.84 39.20
N SER A 109 -29.50 31.09 38.07
CA SER A 109 -29.11 31.62 36.75
C SER A 109 -30.31 31.89 35.83
N LEU A 110 -31.51 31.47 36.22
CA LEU A 110 -32.69 31.49 35.33
C LEU A 110 -33.02 32.91 34.82
N GLU A 111 -33.07 33.89 35.70
CA GLU A 111 -33.46 35.26 35.34
C GLU A 111 -32.39 35.91 34.43
N GLN A 112 -31.11 35.72 34.77
CA GLN A 112 -30.00 36.21 33.97
C GLN A 112 -30.01 35.60 32.56
N ASN A 113 -30.17 34.29 32.45
CA ASN A 113 -30.22 33.59 31.15
C ASN A 113 -31.41 34.06 30.29
N ILE A 114 -32.55 34.30 30.93
CA ILE A 114 -33.74 34.85 30.23
C ILE A 114 -33.54 36.31 29.78
N ASP A 115 -32.87 37.13 30.58
CA ASP A 115 -32.52 38.50 30.23
C ASP A 115 -31.60 38.51 29.01
N GLU A 116 -30.53 37.71 29.01
CA GLU A 116 -29.61 37.59 27.89
C GLU A 116 -30.33 37.13 26.62
N LEU A 117 -31.24 36.14 26.71
CA LEU A 117 -32.04 35.66 25.60
C LEU A 117 -32.98 36.69 25.01
N THR A 118 -33.57 37.55 25.86
CA THR A 118 -34.48 38.59 25.40
C THR A 118 -33.77 39.83 24.87
N GLU A 119 -32.42 39.91 25.05
CA GLU A 119 -31.54 40.93 24.48
C GLU A 119 -30.91 40.53 23.15
N ILE A 120 -31.06 39.25 22.75
CA ILE A 120 -30.61 38.83 21.40
C ILE A 120 -31.36 39.69 20.37
N GLU A 121 -30.60 40.33 19.50
CA GLU A 121 -31.14 41.12 18.37
C GLU A 121 -31.85 40.21 17.37
N THR A 122 -33.03 39.77 17.69
CA THR A 122 -33.99 39.18 16.74
C THR A 122 -34.93 40.25 16.26
N GLN A 123 -35.24 40.31 14.96
CA GLN A 123 -36.25 41.21 14.47
C GLN A 123 -37.59 40.84 15.13
N LYS A 124 -38.16 41.79 15.90
CA LYS A 124 -39.45 41.55 16.54
C LYS A 124 -40.49 41.26 15.46
N ILE A 125 -41.10 40.07 15.55
CA ILE A 125 -42.17 39.68 14.66
C ILE A 125 -43.34 40.63 14.87
N LYS A 126 -43.82 41.26 13.79
CA LYS A 126 -44.94 42.20 13.84
C LYS A 126 -46.24 41.46 14.22
N THR A 127 -47.08 42.11 15.03
CA THR A 127 -48.40 41.57 15.40
C THR A 127 -49.24 41.20 14.17
N SER A 128 -49.16 41.97 13.09
CA SER A 128 -49.82 41.68 11.81
C SER A 128 -49.41 40.34 11.21
N THR A 129 -48.14 39.95 11.34
CA THR A 129 -47.61 38.66 10.87
C THR A 129 -48.22 37.49 11.63
N PHE A 130 -48.36 37.60 12.96
CA PHE A 130 -49.02 36.57 13.75
C PHE A 130 -50.53 36.44 13.39
N GLU A 131 -51.21 37.54 13.08
CA GLU A 131 -52.61 37.53 12.63
C GLU A 131 -52.77 36.95 11.22
N GLU A 132 -51.88 37.27 10.30
CA GLU A 132 -51.84 36.69 8.95
C GLU A 132 -51.61 35.18 9.02
N LEU A 133 -50.61 34.74 9.81
CA LEU A 133 -50.33 33.34 10.03
C LEU A 133 -51.50 32.62 10.69
N LYS A 134 -52.13 33.21 11.70
CA LYS A 134 -53.33 32.65 12.36
C LYS A 134 -54.46 32.40 11.37
N ASN A 135 -54.68 33.30 10.44
CA ASN A 135 -55.75 33.21 9.44
C ASN A 135 -55.43 32.21 8.31
N SER A 136 -54.16 32.05 7.96
CA SER A 136 -53.71 31.14 6.89
C SER A 136 -53.37 29.74 7.41
N PHE A 137 -53.15 29.55 8.72
CA PHE A 137 -52.70 28.33 9.34
C PHE A 137 -53.87 27.39 9.62
N ASN A 138 -53.83 26.24 8.98
CA ASN A 138 -54.80 25.16 9.21
C ASN A 138 -54.08 23.82 9.35
N GLU A 139 -54.83 22.78 9.75
CA GLU A 139 -54.26 21.44 9.95
C GLU A 139 -53.60 20.90 8.68
N THR A 140 -54.12 21.24 7.48
CA THR A 140 -53.56 20.80 6.21
C THR A 140 -52.18 21.44 5.96
N SER A 141 -52.05 22.76 6.22
CA SER A 141 -50.77 23.46 6.02
C SER A 141 -49.70 22.96 7.02
N LEU A 142 -50.11 22.67 8.24
CA LEU A 142 -49.21 22.06 9.23
C LEU A 142 -48.75 20.66 8.79
N PHE A 143 -49.69 19.83 8.33
CA PHE A 143 -49.40 18.49 7.82
C PHE A 143 -48.45 18.52 6.63
N THR A 144 -48.70 19.41 5.66
CA THR A 144 -47.85 19.59 4.47
C THR A 144 -46.43 19.99 4.88
N ASN A 145 -46.31 21.06 5.70
CA ASN A 145 -44.97 21.49 6.17
C ASN A 145 -44.22 20.43 6.95
N THR A 146 -44.95 19.65 7.78
CA THR A 146 -44.33 18.53 8.55
C THR A 146 -43.91 17.40 7.63
N THR A 147 -44.73 17.06 6.63
CA THR A 147 -44.42 16.01 5.65
C THR A 147 -43.21 16.40 4.80
N ASP A 148 -43.13 17.65 4.36
CA ASP A 148 -42.01 18.17 3.57
C ASP A 148 -40.71 18.15 4.39
N LEU A 149 -40.77 18.51 5.66
CA LEU A 149 -39.63 18.45 6.58
C LEU A 149 -39.15 16.99 6.85
N LEU A 150 -40.10 16.09 7.09
CA LEU A 150 -39.78 14.67 7.29
C LEU A 150 -39.20 14.05 6.04
N SER A 151 -39.75 14.38 4.87
CA SER A 151 -39.22 13.93 3.58
C SER A 151 -37.82 14.46 3.34
N SER A 152 -37.60 15.76 3.57
CA SER A 152 -36.26 16.37 3.43
C SER A 152 -35.26 15.79 4.43
N SER A 153 -35.65 15.57 5.68
CA SER A 153 -34.79 14.95 6.71
C SER A 153 -34.45 13.51 6.37
N SER A 154 -35.44 12.74 5.89
CA SER A 154 -35.20 11.34 5.46
C SER A 154 -34.25 11.29 4.25
N TYR A 155 -34.39 12.23 3.31
CA TYR A 155 -33.54 12.33 2.14
C TYR A 155 -32.09 12.70 2.52
N ILE A 156 -31.92 13.70 3.41
CA ILE A 156 -30.60 14.09 3.95
C ILE A 156 -29.94 12.91 4.67
N ASN A 157 -30.69 12.17 5.50
CA ASN A 157 -30.18 11.00 6.21
C ASN A 157 -29.75 9.88 5.24
N ALA A 158 -30.49 9.69 4.14
CA ALA A 158 -30.14 8.73 3.10
C ALA A 158 -28.85 9.14 2.37
N ILE A 159 -28.69 10.41 2.05
CA ILE A 159 -27.47 10.97 1.45
C ILE A 159 -26.30 10.80 2.41
N PHE A 160 -26.48 11.18 3.68
CA PHE A 160 -25.45 11.04 4.71
C PHE A 160 -24.99 9.58 4.87
N SER A 161 -25.96 8.64 4.91
CA SER A 161 -25.65 7.21 4.95
C SER A 161 -24.85 6.74 3.73
N LYS A 162 -25.20 7.22 2.53
CA LYS A 162 -24.43 6.90 1.31
C LYS A 162 -23.00 7.48 1.36
N ILE A 163 -22.83 8.70 1.87
CA ILE A 163 -21.51 9.33 2.05
C ILE A 163 -20.68 8.58 3.10
N LEU A 164 -21.30 8.15 4.22
CA LEU A 164 -20.61 7.32 5.21
C LEU A 164 -20.11 5.99 4.63
N ASN A 165 -20.88 5.39 3.71
CA ASN A 165 -20.45 4.16 3.04
C ASN A 165 -19.20 4.35 2.17
N LEU A 166 -18.91 5.58 1.72
CA LEU A 166 -17.65 5.88 1.01
C LEU A 166 -16.42 5.65 1.89
N ILE A 167 -16.56 5.82 3.22
CA ILE A 167 -15.48 5.57 4.17
C ILE A 167 -15.06 4.09 4.13
N GLY A 168 -15.99 3.17 3.83
CA GLY A 168 -15.69 1.77 3.62
C GLY A 168 -14.84 1.47 2.36
N MET A 169 -14.68 2.45 1.47
CA MET A 169 -13.94 2.33 0.19
C MET A 169 -12.58 3.05 0.22
N ILE A 170 -12.09 3.44 1.40
CA ILE A 170 -10.85 4.21 1.58
C ILE A 170 -9.64 3.57 0.88
N ASP A 171 -9.59 2.24 0.82
CA ASP A 171 -8.50 1.50 0.18
C ASP A 171 -8.53 1.59 -1.36
N ASN A 172 -9.67 1.99 -1.94
CA ASN A 172 -9.88 2.14 -3.38
C ASN A 172 -10.43 3.53 -3.71
N LEU A 173 -9.52 4.51 -3.80
CA LEU A 173 -9.87 5.91 -4.05
C LEU A 173 -10.68 6.10 -5.35
N GLU A 174 -10.36 5.37 -6.41
CA GLU A 174 -11.05 5.47 -7.70
C GLU A 174 -12.53 5.05 -7.58
N GLU A 175 -12.80 3.93 -6.90
CA GLU A 175 -14.17 3.45 -6.68
C GLU A 175 -14.95 4.38 -5.74
N MET A 176 -14.26 4.95 -4.75
CA MET A 176 -14.82 5.97 -3.86
C MET A 176 -15.22 7.22 -4.66
N ILE A 177 -14.35 7.72 -5.53
CA ILE A 177 -14.63 8.87 -6.40
C ILE A 177 -15.79 8.54 -7.35
N ARG A 178 -15.80 7.36 -7.97
CA ARG A 178 -16.88 6.91 -8.84
C ARG A 178 -18.24 6.92 -8.14
N SER A 179 -18.29 6.29 -6.97
CA SER A 179 -19.53 6.20 -6.17
C SER A 179 -20.01 7.56 -5.70
N TYR A 180 -19.09 8.46 -5.38
CA TYR A 180 -19.42 9.82 -4.98
C TYR A 180 -19.91 10.68 -6.16
N LEU A 181 -19.25 10.60 -7.32
CA LEU A 181 -19.69 11.33 -8.52
C LEU A 181 -21.08 10.88 -8.98
N LEU A 182 -21.37 9.57 -8.94
CA LEU A 182 -22.69 9.05 -9.24
C LEU A 182 -23.74 9.56 -8.24
N LEU A 183 -23.41 9.54 -6.94
CA LEU A 183 -24.29 10.08 -5.91
C LEU A 183 -24.62 11.56 -6.16
N ILE A 184 -23.62 12.37 -6.47
CA ILE A 184 -23.81 13.80 -6.78
C ILE A 184 -24.67 13.98 -8.01
N ALA A 185 -24.37 13.25 -9.09
CA ALA A 185 -25.11 13.35 -10.34
C ALA A 185 -26.59 12.94 -10.17
N GLU A 186 -26.87 11.87 -9.39
CA GLU A 186 -28.24 11.44 -9.06
C GLU A 186 -28.99 12.50 -8.25
N ILE A 187 -28.35 13.06 -7.19
CA ILE A 187 -28.99 14.05 -6.31
C ILE A 187 -29.28 15.35 -7.05
N THR A 188 -28.37 15.80 -7.90
CA THR A 188 -28.49 17.03 -8.65
C THR A 188 -29.25 16.85 -9.98
N GLU A 189 -29.52 15.58 -10.36
CA GLU A 189 -30.14 15.19 -11.63
C GLU A 189 -29.39 15.77 -12.82
N VAL A 190 -28.07 15.58 -12.85
CA VAL A 190 -27.20 16.06 -13.92
C VAL A 190 -26.63 14.91 -14.73
N PRO A 191 -26.44 15.10 -16.05
CA PRO A 191 -25.93 14.05 -16.92
C PRO A 191 -24.41 13.90 -16.87
N LEU A 192 -23.69 14.82 -16.23
CA LEU A 192 -22.23 14.88 -16.25
C LEU A 192 -21.69 15.49 -14.96
N ALA A 193 -20.79 14.76 -14.30
CA ALA A 193 -20.09 15.20 -13.11
C ALA A 193 -18.59 14.83 -13.17
N ALA A 194 -17.72 15.69 -12.64
CA ALA A 194 -16.28 15.46 -12.60
C ALA A 194 -15.69 15.89 -11.26
N MET A 195 -14.55 15.28 -10.92
CA MET A 195 -13.73 15.63 -9.78
C MET A 195 -12.27 15.73 -10.23
N TYR A 196 -11.61 16.82 -9.86
CA TYR A 196 -10.15 16.93 -9.95
C TYR A 196 -9.60 16.93 -8.54
N ILE A 197 -8.63 16.05 -8.26
CA ILE A 197 -8.13 15.77 -6.92
C ILE A 197 -6.60 15.71 -6.93
N MET A 198 -5.99 16.15 -5.83
CA MET A 198 -4.54 16.04 -5.62
C MET A 198 -4.20 14.67 -5.03
N GLU A 199 -3.54 13.83 -5.82
CA GLU A 199 -2.97 12.56 -5.38
C GLU A 199 -1.47 12.67 -5.09
N ASN A 200 -0.85 11.57 -4.67
CA ASN A 200 0.57 11.58 -4.23
C ASN A 200 1.57 11.83 -5.36
N ASP A 201 1.21 11.51 -6.59
CA ASP A 201 2.02 11.66 -7.80
C ASP A 201 1.62 12.88 -8.64
N GLY A 202 0.61 13.62 -8.18
CA GLY A 202 0.16 14.85 -8.82
C GLY A 202 -1.36 14.98 -8.94
N PRO A 203 -1.84 15.95 -9.72
CA PRO A 203 -3.26 16.16 -9.92
C PRO A 203 -3.85 15.13 -10.89
N HIS A 204 -4.99 14.55 -10.52
CA HIS A 204 -5.77 13.61 -11.33
C HIS A 204 -7.18 14.14 -11.56
N GLY A 205 -7.76 13.80 -12.71
CA GLY A 205 -9.14 14.12 -13.07
C GLY A 205 -9.96 12.85 -13.28
N TYR A 206 -11.19 12.86 -12.82
CA TYR A 206 -12.16 11.77 -12.98
C TYR A 206 -13.50 12.32 -13.38
N PHE A 207 -14.26 11.59 -14.21
CA PHE A 207 -15.61 11.98 -14.57
C PHE A 207 -16.53 10.79 -14.80
N VAL A 208 -17.83 11.04 -14.60
CA VAL A 208 -18.94 10.17 -14.97
C VAL A 208 -19.87 10.93 -15.90
N ASN A 209 -20.43 10.30 -16.93
CA ASN A 209 -21.33 10.93 -17.88
C ASN A 209 -22.44 9.99 -18.32
N ALA A 210 -23.55 10.54 -18.78
CA ALA A 210 -24.55 9.84 -19.57
C ALA A 210 -23.92 9.34 -20.88
N GLU A 211 -24.32 8.16 -21.36
CA GLU A 211 -23.65 7.49 -22.48
C GLU A 211 -23.76 8.25 -23.79
N ASN A 212 -24.85 8.98 -23.98
CA ASN A 212 -25.18 9.68 -25.22
C ASN A 212 -24.69 11.14 -25.31
N ILE A 213 -23.87 11.60 -24.36
CA ILE A 213 -23.26 12.94 -24.44
C ILE A 213 -22.28 13.02 -25.61
N SER A 214 -22.34 14.07 -26.41
CA SER A 214 -21.46 14.29 -27.54
C SER A 214 -19.99 14.49 -27.09
N GLU A 215 -19.02 14.02 -27.91
CA GLU A 215 -17.60 14.24 -27.63
C GLU A 215 -17.24 15.72 -27.48
N LYS A 216 -17.91 16.60 -28.22
CA LYS A 216 -17.70 18.06 -28.15
C LYS A 216 -18.12 18.60 -26.79
N GLU A 217 -19.33 18.29 -26.32
CA GLU A 217 -19.83 18.76 -25.03
C GLU A 217 -18.97 18.25 -23.87
N LEU A 218 -18.52 17.00 -23.98
CA LEU A 218 -17.62 16.42 -23.00
C LEU A 218 -16.27 17.14 -22.99
N ALA A 219 -15.68 17.44 -24.16
CA ALA A 219 -14.41 18.14 -24.26
C ALA A 219 -14.52 19.58 -23.72
N ASP A 220 -15.61 20.29 -24.05
CA ASP A 220 -15.88 21.63 -23.53
C ASP A 220 -15.99 21.63 -22.00
N PHE A 221 -16.73 20.68 -21.43
CA PHE A 221 -16.85 20.52 -19.97
C PHE A 221 -15.50 20.24 -19.30
N ILE A 222 -14.74 19.26 -19.81
CA ILE A 222 -13.42 18.91 -19.29
C ILE A 222 -12.48 20.13 -19.30
N SER A 223 -12.52 20.92 -20.38
CA SER A 223 -11.70 22.13 -20.50
C SER A 223 -12.05 23.17 -19.42
N VAL A 224 -13.35 23.36 -19.14
CA VAL A 224 -13.81 24.27 -18.10
C VAL A 224 -13.40 23.77 -16.71
N CYS A 225 -13.56 22.48 -16.44
CA CYS A 225 -13.15 21.87 -15.17
C CYS A 225 -11.64 22.03 -14.92
N ALA A 226 -10.82 21.76 -15.94
CA ALA A 226 -9.37 21.92 -15.85
C ALA A 226 -8.97 23.37 -15.56
N ALA A 227 -9.58 24.33 -16.26
CA ALA A 227 -9.30 25.75 -16.06
C ALA A 227 -9.70 26.25 -14.67
N ASP A 228 -10.82 25.75 -14.13
CA ASP A 228 -11.26 26.11 -12.78
C ASP A 228 -10.38 25.48 -11.70
N PHE A 229 -9.99 24.23 -11.86
CA PHE A 229 -9.01 23.56 -10.97
C PHE A 229 -7.67 24.31 -10.93
N GLU A 230 -7.15 24.74 -12.08
CA GLU A 230 -5.90 25.49 -12.19
C GLU A 230 -5.94 26.84 -11.45
N LYS A 231 -7.09 27.52 -11.46
CA LYS A 231 -7.30 28.76 -10.70
C LYS A 231 -7.20 28.55 -9.19
N GLN A 232 -7.62 27.39 -8.70
CA GLN A 232 -7.69 27.08 -7.28
C GLN A 232 -6.42 26.46 -6.73
N LEU A 233 -5.61 25.84 -7.59
CA LEU A 233 -4.33 25.20 -7.26
C LEU A 233 -3.23 25.76 -8.17
N SER A 234 -2.70 26.92 -7.81
CA SER A 234 -1.63 27.58 -8.55
C SER A 234 -0.37 26.73 -8.63
N GLY A 235 0.21 26.61 -9.83
CA GLY A 235 1.48 25.91 -10.06
C GLY A 235 1.35 24.60 -10.85
N TYR A 236 0.16 24.16 -11.20
CA TYR A 236 -0.08 22.98 -12.02
C TYR A 236 -0.70 23.37 -13.36
N ASN A 237 -0.25 22.73 -14.43
CA ASN A 237 -0.87 22.91 -15.76
C ASN A 237 -1.96 21.84 -15.94
N ALA A 238 -3.19 22.20 -15.63
CA ALA A 238 -4.34 21.29 -15.70
C ALA A 238 -4.69 20.86 -17.12
N ALA A 239 -4.27 21.61 -18.16
CA ALA A 239 -4.46 21.23 -19.55
C ALA A 239 -3.70 19.95 -19.94
N LYS A 240 -2.71 19.51 -19.15
CA LYS A 240 -1.99 18.25 -19.34
C LYS A 240 -2.64 17.05 -18.67
N ILE A 241 -3.65 17.27 -17.81
CA ILE A 241 -4.36 16.20 -17.13
C ILE A 241 -5.36 15.60 -18.11
N GLN A 242 -5.22 14.33 -18.40
CA GLN A 242 -6.24 13.56 -19.11
C GLN A 242 -7.16 12.91 -18.09
N PRO A 243 -8.40 13.44 -17.90
CA PRO A 243 -9.30 12.88 -16.91
C PRO A 243 -9.77 11.49 -17.32
N LYS A 244 -9.82 10.59 -16.33
CA LYS A 244 -10.25 9.21 -16.50
C LYS A 244 -11.77 9.12 -16.46
N LYS A 245 -12.35 8.50 -17.50
CA LYS A 245 -13.77 8.15 -17.51
C LYS A 245 -14.04 6.99 -16.56
N LEU A 246 -14.99 7.18 -15.63
CA LEU A 246 -15.48 6.14 -14.74
C LEU A 246 -16.83 5.61 -15.24
N LYS A 247 -17.13 4.34 -15.01
CA LYS A 247 -18.36 3.71 -15.51
C LYS A 247 -19.59 4.24 -14.79
N SER A 248 -20.57 4.76 -15.56
CA SER A 248 -21.89 5.19 -15.05
C SER A 248 -22.96 4.11 -15.14
N ASN A 249 -22.73 3.04 -15.93
CA ASN A 249 -23.67 1.93 -16.16
C ASN A 249 -25.07 2.41 -16.62
N GLY A 250 -25.15 3.47 -17.39
CA GLY A 250 -26.41 4.05 -17.89
C GLY A 250 -27.26 4.79 -16.84
N GLN A 251 -26.79 4.90 -15.58
CA GLN A 251 -27.54 5.55 -14.49
C GLN A 251 -27.85 7.02 -14.75
N LEU A 252 -27.03 7.70 -15.56
CA LEU A 252 -27.14 9.12 -15.82
C LEU A 252 -27.91 9.46 -17.10
N ASP A 253 -28.29 8.45 -17.91
CA ASP A 253 -28.96 8.65 -19.20
C ASP A 253 -30.34 9.28 -19.05
N LEU A 254 -31.00 9.11 -17.90
CA LEU A 254 -32.29 9.74 -17.56
C LEU A 254 -32.20 11.26 -17.43
N PHE A 255 -31.03 11.81 -17.21
CA PHE A 255 -30.78 13.23 -16.99
C PHE A 255 -30.28 13.96 -18.23
N TYR A 256 -30.26 13.29 -19.40
CA TYR A 256 -29.79 13.83 -20.67
C TYR A 256 -30.82 13.62 -21.78
N SER A 257 -31.32 14.71 -22.36
CA SER A 257 -32.34 14.66 -23.41
C SER A 257 -31.80 14.86 -24.83
N SER A 258 -30.58 15.34 -24.98
CA SER A 258 -29.94 15.77 -26.24
C SER A 258 -30.68 16.88 -27.01
N GLN A 259 -31.77 17.39 -26.45
CA GLN A 259 -32.58 18.48 -27.05
C GLN A 259 -32.22 19.87 -26.52
N VAL A 260 -31.55 19.91 -25.38
CA VAL A 260 -31.17 21.15 -24.69
C VAL A 260 -29.65 21.13 -24.48
N GLN A 261 -29.01 22.25 -24.81
CA GLN A 261 -27.56 22.39 -24.64
C GLN A 261 -27.18 22.37 -23.15
N LEU A 262 -26.11 21.68 -22.78
CA LEU A 262 -25.52 21.74 -21.45
C LEU A 262 -25.00 23.16 -21.20
N SER A 263 -25.63 23.90 -20.29
CA SER A 263 -25.36 25.33 -20.12
C SER A 263 -25.16 25.78 -18.68
N SER A 264 -25.69 25.03 -17.71
CA SER A 264 -25.57 25.37 -16.29
C SER A 264 -24.42 24.61 -15.65
N TYR A 265 -23.33 25.33 -15.43
CA TYR A 265 -22.11 24.79 -14.80
C TYR A 265 -22.01 25.27 -13.36
N GLU A 266 -21.79 24.32 -12.45
CA GLU A 266 -21.57 24.57 -11.04
C GLU A 266 -20.30 23.86 -10.55
N THR A 267 -19.57 24.52 -9.65
CA THR A 267 -18.34 23.97 -9.08
C THR A 267 -18.29 24.17 -7.57
N ARG A 268 -17.66 23.24 -6.87
CA ARG A 268 -17.38 23.34 -5.42
C ARG A 268 -15.97 22.88 -5.12
N SER A 269 -15.30 23.58 -4.20
CA SER A 269 -14.00 23.17 -3.69
C SER A 269 -14.19 22.33 -2.44
N LEU A 270 -13.55 21.17 -2.40
CA LEU A 270 -13.39 20.37 -1.19
C LEU A 270 -12.11 20.82 -0.48
N LYS A 271 -12.27 21.52 0.65
CA LYS A 271 -11.13 22.08 1.41
C LYS A 271 -11.03 21.46 2.79
N SER A 272 -9.83 21.04 3.17
CA SER A 272 -9.48 20.63 4.53
C SER A 272 -8.47 21.63 5.08
N LYS A 273 -8.77 22.26 6.22
CA LYS A 273 -7.87 23.23 6.92
C LYS A 273 -7.24 24.31 6.01
N GLU A 274 -8.01 24.89 5.11
CA GLU A 274 -7.59 25.89 4.10
C GLU A 274 -6.89 25.33 2.85
N GLU A 275 -6.51 24.05 2.80
CA GLU A 275 -5.97 23.43 1.59
C GLU A 275 -7.10 22.84 0.73
N THR A 276 -7.05 23.12 -0.57
CA THR A 276 -8.00 22.52 -1.53
C THR A 276 -7.53 21.08 -1.83
N LEU A 277 -8.34 20.10 -1.40
CA LEU A 277 -8.10 18.68 -1.69
C LEU A 277 -8.53 18.32 -3.10
N ALA A 278 -9.70 18.83 -3.50
CA ALA A 278 -10.31 18.52 -4.78
C ALA A 278 -11.25 19.65 -5.22
N THR A 279 -11.58 19.65 -6.51
CA THR A 279 -12.69 20.43 -7.06
C THR A 279 -13.73 19.51 -7.66
N LEU A 280 -15.00 19.78 -7.37
CA LEU A 280 -16.15 19.03 -7.82
C LEU A 280 -16.93 19.87 -8.84
N HIS A 281 -17.28 19.29 -9.97
CA HIS A 281 -17.87 19.97 -11.11
C HIS A 281 -19.09 19.20 -11.61
N ILE A 282 -20.17 19.92 -11.88
CA ILE A 282 -21.39 19.38 -12.49
C ILE A 282 -21.88 20.29 -13.59
N VAL A 283 -22.59 19.73 -14.56
CA VAL A 283 -23.27 20.50 -15.62
C VAL A 283 -24.64 19.90 -15.92
N SER A 284 -25.62 20.75 -16.17
CA SER A 284 -26.99 20.34 -16.45
C SER A 284 -27.55 20.96 -17.72
N GLU A 285 -28.67 20.41 -18.20
CA GLU A 285 -29.53 20.96 -19.25
C GLU A 285 -30.45 22.03 -18.66
N GLY A 286 -29.99 23.26 -18.52
CA GLY A 286 -30.76 24.34 -17.91
C GLY A 286 -30.38 24.61 -16.45
N ASN A 287 -31.13 25.49 -15.78
CA ASN A 287 -30.78 25.97 -14.44
C ASN A 287 -31.02 24.92 -13.37
N ILE A 288 -30.00 24.67 -12.54
CA ILE A 288 -30.13 23.83 -11.35
C ILE A 288 -31.01 24.54 -10.33
N ILE A 289 -32.05 23.85 -9.85
CA ILE A 289 -33.01 24.39 -8.87
C ILE A 289 -32.28 24.66 -7.53
N SER A 290 -32.64 25.75 -6.84
CA SER A 290 -31.99 26.17 -5.59
C SER A 290 -31.91 25.08 -4.50
N SER A 291 -32.92 24.20 -4.40
CA SER A 291 -32.89 23.08 -3.47
C SER A 291 -31.78 22.07 -3.80
N LYS A 292 -31.54 21.79 -5.08
CA LYS A 292 -30.48 20.90 -5.55
C LYS A 292 -29.08 21.50 -5.32
N GLN A 293 -28.94 22.83 -5.45
CA GLN A 293 -27.71 23.54 -5.09
C GLN A 293 -27.41 23.38 -3.60
N THR A 294 -28.40 23.46 -2.73
CA THR A 294 -28.27 23.25 -1.29
C THR A 294 -27.78 21.82 -0.98
N PHE A 295 -28.31 20.80 -1.67
CA PHE A 295 -27.85 19.42 -1.52
C PHE A 295 -26.43 19.24 -2.07
N PHE A 296 -26.10 19.89 -3.17
CA PHE A 296 -24.74 19.87 -3.71
C PHE A 296 -23.73 20.46 -2.72
N ASP A 297 -24.05 21.59 -2.09
CA ASP A 297 -23.25 22.22 -1.04
C ASP A 297 -23.10 21.31 0.18
N PHE A 298 -24.20 20.65 0.59
CA PHE A 298 -24.16 19.69 1.71
C PHE A 298 -23.25 18.51 1.40
N CYS A 299 -23.39 17.90 0.23
CA CYS A 299 -22.55 16.78 -0.18
C CYS A 299 -21.07 17.18 -0.26
N ALA A 300 -20.77 18.33 -0.85
CA ALA A 300 -19.40 18.83 -0.97
C ALA A 300 -18.74 19.00 0.40
N ARG A 301 -19.45 19.59 1.38
CA ARG A 301 -18.94 19.79 2.75
C ARG A 301 -18.76 18.46 3.50
N THR A 302 -19.75 17.58 3.43
CA THR A 302 -19.74 16.32 4.19
C THR A 302 -18.68 15.34 3.67
N ALA A 303 -18.38 15.35 2.38
CA ALA A 303 -17.39 14.46 1.78
C ALA A 303 -15.94 14.85 2.07
N VAL A 304 -15.68 16.11 2.47
CA VAL A 304 -14.30 16.59 2.72
C VAL A 304 -13.54 15.66 3.67
N GLU A 305 -14.13 15.32 4.81
CA GLU A 305 -13.47 14.49 5.81
C GLU A 305 -13.20 13.06 5.32
N ALA A 306 -14.12 12.50 4.51
CA ALA A 306 -13.95 11.17 3.93
C ALA A 306 -12.81 11.15 2.90
N PHE A 307 -12.73 12.14 2.02
CA PHE A 307 -11.66 12.27 1.04
C PHE A 307 -10.31 12.61 1.67
N ASP A 308 -10.27 13.48 2.68
CA ASP A 308 -9.05 13.80 3.42
C ASP A 308 -8.45 12.53 4.05
N LYS A 309 -9.27 11.73 4.73
CA LYS A 309 -8.84 10.43 5.28
C LYS A 309 -8.39 9.45 4.20
N ALA A 310 -9.11 9.37 3.08
CA ALA A 310 -8.72 8.50 1.97
C ALA A 310 -7.35 8.88 1.38
N LEU A 311 -7.10 10.17 1.17
CA LEU A 311 -5.82 10.67 0.68
C LEU A 311 -4.67 10.39 1.66
N ILE A 312 -4.91 10.53 2.98
CA ILE A 312 -3.92 10.18 4.02
C ILE A 312 -3.59 8.68 3.95
N VAL A 313 -4.58 7.81 3.84
CA VAL A 313 -4.37 6.35 3.72
C VAL A 313 -3.61 6.02 2.44
N GLN A 314 -4.00 6.60 1.30
CA GLN A 314 -3.31 6.42 0.02
C GLN A 314 -1.85 6.89 0.09
N LYS A 315 -1.59 8.02 0.74
CA LYS A 315 -0.23 8.54 0.97
C LYS A 315 0.60 7.56 1.80
N LYS A 316 0.02 7.00 2.86
CA LYS A 316 0.68 5.99 3.70
C LYS A 316 1.00 4.72 2.91
N MET A 317 0.04 4.20 2.14
CA MET A 317 0.23 3.02 1.30
C MET A 317 1.29 3.24 0.20
N PHE A 318 1.27 4.42 -0.43
CA PHE A 318 2.27 4.80 -1.44
C PHE A 318 3.67 4.87 -0.83
N PHE A 319 3.80 5.48 0.34
CA PHE A 319 5.07 5.58 1.07
C PHE A 319 5.57 4.18 1.48
N GLU A 320 4.70 3.34 2.01
CA GLU A 320 5.02 1.95 2.35
C GLU A 320 5.51 1.15 1.13
N LYS A 321 4.80 1.24 -0.01
CA LYS A 321 5.24 0.61 -1.26
C LYS A 321 6.60 1.11 -1.74
N ARG A 322 6.88 2.40 -1.60
CA ARG A 322 8.20 2.97 -1.95
C ARG A 322 9.29 2.47 -1.03
N ILE A 323 9.02 2.42 0.27
CA ILE A 323 9.95 1.85 1.26
C ILE A 323 10.21 0.38 0.92
N ARG A 324 9.17 -0.44 0.76
CA ARG A 324 9.31 -1.86 0.38
C ARG A 324 10.15 -2.03 -0.88
N ARG A 325 9.89 -1.26 -1.95
CA ARG A 325 10.70 -1.29 -3.19
C ARG A 325 12.15 -0.87 -2.98
N ALA A 326 12.42 0.07 -2.10
CA ALA A 326 13.78 0.48 -1.79
C ALA A 326 14.51 -0.63 -1.02
N PHE A 327 13.85 -1.22 -0.03
CA PHE A 327 14.42 -2.29 0.80
C PHE A 327 14.52 -3.64 0.07
N SER A 328 13.62 -3.97 -0.86
CA SER A 328 13.67 -5.23 -1.62
C SER A 328 14.90 -5.37 -2.52
N ARG A 329 15.65 -4.27 -2.71
CA ARG A 329 16.97 -4.32 -3.36
C ARG A 329 18.06 -4.87 -2.43
N PHE A 330 17.87 -4.81 -1.12
CA PHE A 330 18.88 -5.17 -0.11
C PHE A 330 18.46 -6.38 0.73
N VAL A 331 17.16 -6.62 0.87
CA VAL A 331 16.61 -7.67 1.72
C VAL A 331 15.50 -8.40 0.94
N PRO A 332 15.49 -9.74 0.91
CA PRO A 332 14.41 -10.51 0.30
C PRO A 332 13.04 -10.15 0.87
N GLU A 333 12.01 -10.15 0.03
CA GLU A 333 10.67 -9.68 0.39
C GLU A 333 10.06 -10.48 1.56
N GLN A 334 10.33 -11.79 1.61
CA GLN A 334 9.90 -12.70 2.67
C GLN A 334 10.48 -12.34 4.04
N ILE A 335 11.70 -11.78 4.05
CA ILE A 335 12.35 -11.31 5.29
C ILE A 335 11.77 -10.00 5.74
N ILE A 336 11.45 -9.09 4.80
CA ILE A 336 10.76 -7.82 5.12
C ILE A 336 9.43 -8.13 5.82
N ASP A 337 8.64 -9.08 5.31
CA ASP A 337 7.37 -9.47 5.92
C ASP A 337 7.57 -10.08 7.32
N SER A 338 8.57 -10.92 7.51
CA SER A 338 8.88 -11.50 8.83
C SER A 338 9.34 -10.44 9.83
N LEU A 339 10.13 -9.47 9.40
CA LEU A 339 10.59 -8.36 10.25
C LEU A 339 9.44 -7.43 10.63
N VAL A 340 8.53 -7.14 9.70
CA VAL A 340 7.33 -6.33 9.98
C VAL A 340 6.41 -7.03 10.99
N MET A 341 6.20 -8.34 10.84
CA MET A 341 5.40 -9.13 11.80
C MET A 341 6.08 -9.26 13.17
N GLN A 342 7.40 -9.21 13.23
CA GLN A 342 8.16 -9.29 14.48
C GLN A 342 8.38 -7.93 15.16
N ALA A 343 8.22 -6.82 14.45
CA ALA A 343 8.37 -5.47 15.00
C ALA A 343 7.34 -5.15 16.11
N ASP A 344 6.22 -5.87 16.15
CA ASP A 344 5.24 -5.80 17.24
C ASP A 344 5.59 -6.67 18.46
N ALA A 345 6.59 -7.55 18.34
CA ALA A 345 7.10 -8.37 19.44
C ALA A 345 8.39 -7.71 19.95
N THR A 346 8.32 -7.16 21.15
CA THR A 346 9.40 -6.52 21.93
C THR A 346 10.85 -6.84 21.53
N ASP A 347 11.67 -5.83 21.51
CA ASP A 347 13.11 -5.65 21.13
C ASP A 347 14.12 -6.80 21.40
N GLU A 348 13.73 -7.96 21.91
CA GLU A 348 14.65 -9.00 22.42
C GLU A 348 15.00 -10.12 21.42
N LYS A 349 14.51 -10.11 20.18
CA LYS A 349 14.75 -11.20 19.22
C LYS A 349 15.64 -10.87 18.01
N ILE A 350 16.41 -9.81 18.05
CA ILE A 350 17.52 -9.62 17.09
C ILE A 350 18.65 -10.57 17.50
N GLY A 351 18.91 -11.62 16.68
CA GLY A 351 20.04 -12.51 16.89
C GLY A 351 19.72 -14.00 17.13
N VAL A 352 18.48 -14.44 16.94
CA VAL A 352 18.19 -15.88 16.99
C VAL A 352 18.54 -16.50 15.64
N GLY A 353 19.74 -17.11 15.57
CA GLY A 353 20.12 -17.95 14.44
C GLY A 353 19.45 -19.33 14.56
N GLU A 354 18.97 -19.87 13.46
CA GLU A 354 18.51 -21.25 13.37
C GLU A 354 19.46 -22.10 12.52
N THR A 355 19.60 -23.37 12.87
CA THR A 355 20.37 -24.32 12.05
C THR A 355 19.48 -24.84 10.93
N ARG A 356 19.93 -24.67 9.68
CA ARG A 356 19.26 -25.19 8.49
C ARG A 356 20.25 -25.84 7.54
N ALA A 357 19.80 -26.87 6.85
CA ALA A 357 20.50 -27.43 5.71
C ALA A 357 20.24 -26.58 4.45
N VAL A 358 21.29 -26.00 3.89
CA VAL A 358 21.24 -25.05 2.78
C VAL A 358 22.25 -25.44 1.71
N ALA A 359 21.86 -25.33 0.43
CA ALA A 359 22.82 -25.40 -0.66
C ALA A 359 23.39 -24.00 -0.91
N ILE A 360 24.69 -23.87 -0.77
CA ILE A 360 25.44 -22.62 -0.85
C ILE A 360 26.21 -22.62 -2.16
N LEU A 361 25.99 -21.57 -2.95
CA LEU A 361 26.62 -21.36 -4.24
C LEU A 361 27.56 -20.16 -4.17
N PHE A 362 28.83 -20.37 -4.55
CA PHE A 362 29.76 -19.30 -4.85
C PHE A 362 30.07 -19.29 -6.35
N SER A 363 30.08 -18.12 -6.96
CA SER A 363 30.50 -17.92 -8.34
C SER A 363 31.46 -16.76 -8.45
N ASP A 364 32.57 -16.92 -9.21
CA ASP A 364 33.60 -15.89 -9.39
C ASP A 364 34.01 -15.78 -10.85
N ILE A 365 34.36 -14.55 -11.29
CA ILE A 365 34.79 -14.30 -12.67
C ILE A 365 36.24 -14.72 -12.85
N ARG A 366 36.51 -15.53 -13.85
CA ARG A 366 37.85 -16.00 -14.14
C ARG A 366 38.80 -14.87 -14.52
N SER A 367 39.93 -14.77 -13.79
CA SER A 367 40.98 -13.77 -14.06
C SER A 367 40.49 -12.33 -14.04
N PHE A 368 39.51 -12.02 -13.19
CA PHE A 368 38.92 -10.68 -13.08
C PHE A 368 39.97 -9.59 -12.84
N THR A 369 40.99 -9.86 -12.02
CA THR A 369 42.11 -8.93 -11.78
C THR A 369 42.75 -8.47 -13.11
N ASN A 370 43.04 -9.40 -14.02
CA ASN A 370 43.61 -9.07 -15.32
C ASN A 370 42.64 -8.29 -16.23
N ILE A 371 41.33 -8.56 -16.09
CA ILE A 371 40.30 -7.82 -16.80
C ILE A 371 40.20 -6.41 -16.23
N SER A 372 40.20 -6.25 -14.91
CA SER A 372 40.05 -4.95 -14.25
C SER A 372 41.23 -4.01 -14.51
N GLU A 373 42.45 -4.53 -14.61
CA GLU A 373 43.66 -3.73 -14.93
C GLU A 373 43.66 -3.16 -16.36
N LYS A 374 42.96 -3.80 -17.29
CA LYS A 374 42.88 -3.37 -18.71
C LYS A 374 41.73 -2.44 -19.02
N ASN A 375 40.81 -2.25 -18.08
CA ASN A 375 39.57 -1.52 -18.34
C ASN A 375 39.42 -0.30 -17.42
N ARG A 376 38.73 0.72 -17.91
CA ARG A 376 38.36 1.89 -17.11
C ARG A 376 37.27 1.50 -16.10
N ALA A 377 37.23 2.18 -14.96
CA ALA A 377 36.30 1.89 -13.89
C ALA A 377 34.82 1.99 -14.33
N ASP A 378 34.48 2.98 -15.16
CA ASP A 378 33.11 3.17 -15.67
C ASP A 378 32.64 2.00 -16.57
N VAL A 379 33.51 1.52 -17.45
CA VAL A 379 33.28 0.36 -18.32
C VAL A 379 33.11 -0.92 -17.49
N LEU A 380 34.01 -1.10 -16.49
CA LEU A 380 33.97 -2.27 -15.62
C LEU A 380 32.69 -2.32 -14.78
N VAL A 381 32.28 -1.19 -14.18
CA VAL A 381 31.05 -1.12 -13.40
C VAL A 381 29.81 -1.34 -14.28
N ALA A 382 29.78 -0.78 -15.49
CA ALA A 382 28.69 -1.02 -16.42
C ALA A 382 28.56 -2.49 -16.82
N PHE A 383 29.69 -3.15 -17.07
CA PHE A 383 29.74 -4.59 -17.35
C PHE A 383 29.29 -5.42 -16.14
N LEU A 384 29.83 -5.18 -14.94
CA LEU A 384 29.45 -5.89 -13.73
C LEU A 384 27.95 -5.77 -13.43
N ASN A 385 27.37 -4.61 -13.64
CA ASN A 385 25.93 -4.42 -13.43
C ASN A 385 25.09 -5.27 -14.40
N ARG A 386 25.49 -5.40 -15.67
CA ARG A 386 24.81 -6.31 -16.62
C ARG A 386 24.98 -7.77 -16.20
N TYR A 387 26.20 -8.17 -15.90
CA TYR A 387 26.53 -9.52 -15.45
C TYR A 387 25.73 -9.90 -14.20
N PHE A 388 25.79 -9.09 -13.15
CA PHE A 388 25.04 -9.34 -11.91
C PHE A 388 23.54 -9.37 -12.14
N SER A 389 22.99 -8.49 -12.97
CA SER A 389 21.56 -8.50 -13.26
C SER A 389 21.12 -9.82 -13.88
N THR A 390 21.85 -10.33 -14.86
CA THR A 390 21.56 -11.62 -15.50
C THR A 390 21.70 -12.78 -14.50
N MET A 391 22.77 -12.81 -13.73
CA MET A 391 23.02 -13.88 -12.77
C MET A 391 21.98 -13.91 -11.63
N VAL A 392 21.61 -12.73 -11.11
CA VAL A 392 20.58 -12.58 -10.07
C VAL A 392 19.23 -13.06 -10.58
N GLU A 393 18.88 -12.72 -11.82
CA GLU A 393 17.62 -13.17 -12.42
C GLU A 393 17.55 -14.70 -12.52
N ILE A 394 18.63 -15.32 -12.96
CA ILE A 394 18.72 -16.79 -13.05
C ILE A 394 18.62 -17.44 -11.66
N ILE A 395 19.39 -16.96 -10.69
CA ILE A 395 19.38 -17.51 -9.33
C ILE A 395 17.98 -17.41 -8.73
N LYS A 396 17.32 -16.26 -8.86
CA LYS A 396 15.95 -16.06 -8.37
C LYS A 396 14.92 -16.93 -9.10
N LYS A 397 15.06 -17.10 -10.41
CA LYS A 397 14.19 -17.98 -11.22
C LYS A 397 14.21 -19.42 -10.69
N HIS A 398 15.36 -19.89 -10.22
CA HIS A 398 15.51 -21.21 -9.61
C HIS A 398 15.20 -21.24 -8.11
N GLY A 399 14.68 -20.15 -7.54
CA GLY A 399 14.29 -20.08 -6.11
C GLY A 399 15.47 -19.87 -5.16
N GLY A 400 16.61 -19.43 -5.66
CA GLY A 400 17.76 -19.04 -4.85
C GLY A 400 17.65 -17.59 -4.36
N THR A 401 18.33 -17.30 -3.27
CA THR A 401 18.47 -15.98 -2.65
C THR A 401 19.91 -15.52 -2.78
N ILE A 402 20.12 -14.25 -3.15
CA ILE A 402 21.45 -13.65 -3.13
C ILE A 402 21.76 -13.23 -1.69
N ASP A 403 22.85 -13.72 -1.14
CA ASP A 403 23.37 -13.23 0.13
C ASP A 403 24.09 -11.89 -0.07
N LYS A 404 25.18 -11.91 -0.82
CA LYS A 404 25.98 -10.71 -1.10
C LYS A 404 26.86 -10.87 -2.35
N PHE A 405 27.34 -9.72 -2.82
CA PHE A 405 28.44 -9.66 -3.78
C PHE A 405 29.76 -9.43 -3.03
N ILE A 406 30.80 -10.15 -3.40
CA ILE A 406 32.15 -10.06 -2.81
C ILE A 406 33.12 -9.71 -3.94
N GLY A 407 33.26 -8.41 -4.24
CA GLY A 407 33.95 -7.97 -5.42
C GLY A 407 33.20 -8.36 -6.69
N ASP A 408 33.78 -9.25 -7.49
CA ASP A 408 33.17 -9.85 -8.69
C ASP A 408 32.50 -11.20 -8.42
N ALA A 409 32.60 -11.71 -7.19
CA ALA A 409 31.98 -12.95 -6.78
C ALA A 409 30.53 -12.76 -6.31
N ILE A 410 29.73 -13.79 -6.52
CA ILE A 410 28.34 -13.91 -6.04
C ILE A 410 28.27 -15.00 -4.99
N MET A 411 27.70 -14.71 -3.84
CA MET A 411 27.28 -15.70 -2.87
C MET A 411 25.76 -15.81 -2.90
N ALA A 412 25.25 -17.02 -3.11
CA ALA A 412 23.81 -17.30 -3.16
C ALA A 412 23.46 -18.57 -2.38
N GLU A 413 22.20 -18.66 -1.97
CA GLU A 413 21.69 -19.70 -1.09
C GLU A 413 20.41 -20.30 -1.64
N PHE A 414 20.24 -21.62 -1.51
CA PHE A 414 19.02 -22.35 -1.81
C PHE A 414 18.58 -23.14 -0.58
N GLY A 415 17.42 -22.79 -0.02
CA GLY A 415 16.90 -23.34 1.23
C GLY A 415 16.68 -22.30 2.32
N THR A 416 16.96 -21.01 2.04
CA THR A 416 16.68 -19.88 2.92
C THR A 416 16.35 -18.64 2.10
N PRO A 417 15.44 -17.75 2.54
CA PRO A 417 14.52 -17.92 3.69
C PRO A 417 13.45 -18.99 3.45
N VAL A 418 13.20 -19.34 2.19
CA VAL A 418 12.25 -20.39 1.79
C VAL A 418 13.03 -21.68 1.47
N SER A 419 12.63 -22.79 2.08
CA SER A 419 13.18 -24.12 1.79
C SER A 419 12.27 -24.91 0.88
N TYR A 420 12.86 -25.56 -0.12
CA TYR A 420 12.20 -26.51 -1.02
C TYR A 420 12.77 -27.91 -0.78
N GLU A 421 12.06 -28.93 -1.21
CA GLU A 421 12.53 -30.33 -1.10
C GLU A 421 13.71 -30.62 -2.03
N ASP A 422 13.92 -29.79 -3.07
CA ASP A 422 14.89 -29.99 -4.16
C ASP A 422 15.96 -28.86 -4.23
N ASN A 423 16.39 -28.34 -3.07
CA ASN A 423 17.31 -27.19 -3.00
C ASN A 423 18.61 -27.40 -3.80
N CYS A 424 19.23 -28.58 -3.70
CA CYS A 424 20.46 -28.86 -4.44
C CYS A 424 20.22 -28.97 -5.95
N ARG A 425 19.12 -29.57 -6.36
CA ARG A 425 18.74 -29.64 -7.78
C ARG A 425 18.56 -28.24 -8.37
N ARG A 426 17.89 -27.34 -7.63
CA ARG A 426 17.71 -25.93 -8.01
C ARG A 426 19.05 -25.20 -8.10
N ALA A 427 19.94 -25.40 -7.16
CA ALA A 427 21.27 -24.80 -7.16
C ALA A 427 22.10 -25.25 -8.36
N VAL A 428 22.09 -26.54 -8.68
CA VAL A 428 22.82 -27.07 -9.86
C VAL A 428 22.17 -26.59 -11.15
N SER A 429 20.83 -26.56 -11.24
CA SER A 429 20.11 -26.01 -12.41
C SER A 429 20.42 -24.53 -12.65
N ALA A 430 20.48 -23.73 -11.56
CA ALA A 430 20.90 -22.34 -11.64
C ALA A 430 22.32 -22.21 -12.16
N ALA A 431 23.26 -23.02 -11.65
CA ALA A 431 24.64 -23.03 -12.10
C ALA A 431 24.78 -23.38 -13.59
N TYR A 432 23.97 -24.33 -14.08
CA TYR A 432 23.91 -24.64 -15.51
C TYR A 432 23.47 -23.42 -16.34
N GLU A 433 22.33 -22.83 -15.97
CA GLU A 433 21.80 -21.68 -16.70
C GLU A 433 22.73 -20.46 -16.61
N MET A 434 23.39 -20.22 -15.46
CA MET A 434 24.40 -19.18 -15.29
C MET A 434 25.59 -19.39 -16.24
N ARG A 435 26.08 -20.64 -16.36
CA ARG A 435 27.15 -20.98 -17.29
C ARG A 435 26.75 -20.73 -18.75
N ASP A 436 25.58 -21.18 -19.12
CA ASP A 436 25.10 -21.09 -20.51
C ASP A 436 24.71 -19.65 -20.89
N ALA A 437 24.32 -18.82 -19.92
CA ALA A 437 24.03 -17.40 -20.13
C ALA A 437 25.27 -16.56 -20.43
N LEU A 438 26.49 -17.03 -20.15
CA LEU A 438 27.72 -16.27 -20.42
C LEU A 438 27.87 -15.87 -21.88
N ASP A 439 27.44 -16.73 -22.80
CA ASP A 439 27.50 -16.47 -24.26
C ASP A 439 26.50 -15.39 -24.70
N THR A 440 25.50 -15.06 -23.88
CA THR A 440 24.47 -14.06 -24.16
C THR A 440 24.73 -12.69 -23.51
N ILE A 441 25.68 -12.62 -22.57
CA ILE A 441 26.02 -11.38 -21.88
C ILE A 441 26.80 -10.47 -22.79
N GLU A 442 26.25 -9.29 -23.07
CA GLU A 442 26.95 -8.27 -23.87
C GLU A 442 28.13 -7.71 -23.08
N LEU A 443 29.35 -7.93 -23.62
CA LEU A 443 30.58 -7.39 -23.02
C LEU A 443 30.65 -5.86 -23.17
N GLY A 444 29.97 -5.28 -24.18
CA GLY A 444 30.01 -3.85 -24.47
C GLY A 444 31.45 -3.40 -24.84
N ASP A 445 31.90 -2.33 -24.16
CA ASP A 445 33.26 -1.78 -24.37
C ASP A 445 34.34 -2.52 -23.52
N LEU A 446 34.01 -3.64 -22.86
CA LEU A 446 34.96 -4.38 -22.05
C LEU A 446 36.05 -5.02 -22.89
N VAL A 447 37.29 -4.69 -22.59
CA VAL A 447 38.48 -5.26 -23.26
C VAL A 447 38.92 -6.53 -22.55
N MET A 448 38.81 -7.67 -23.23
CA MET A 448 39.28 -8.95 -22.68
C MET A 448 40.79 -9.10 -22.90
N PRO A 449 41.52 -9.75 -21.99
CA PRO A 449 42.88 -10.16 -22.23
C PRO A 449 43.00 -11.07 -23.47
N GLU A 450 44.12 -10.97 -24.19
CA GLU A 450 44.32 -11.70 -25.45
C GLU A 450 44.23 -13.23 -25.24
N GLY A 451 43.46 -13.90 -26.08
CA GLY A 451 43.23 -15.35 -26.00
C GLY A 451 42.32 -15.82 -24.89
N MET A 452 41.73 -14.89 -24.11
CA MET A 452 40.84 -15.22 -22.97
C MET A 452 39.38 -15.04 -23.34
N LYS A 453 38.58 -16.07 -23.13
CA LYS A 453 37.11 -15.96 -23.15
C LYS A 453 36.58 -15.61 -21.78
N PHE A 454 35.48 -14.82 -21.75
CA PHE A 454 34.75 -14.55 -20.51
C PHE A 454 34.22 -15.84 -19.93
N ASN A 455 34.54 -16.10 -18.66
CA ASN A 455 34.19 -17.35 -18.01
C ASN A 455 34.06 -17.17 -16.49
N ILE A 456 33.31 -18.07 -15.83
CA ILE A 456 33.13 -18.10 -14.38
C ILE A 456 33.49 -19.47 -13.80
N GLY A 457 33.78 -19.48 -12.51
CA GLY A 457 33.86 -20.71 -11.71
C GLY A 457 32.68 -20.73 -10.72
N ILE A 458 32.04 -21.88 -10.56
CA ILE A 458 30.93 -22.06 -9.62
C ILE A 458 31.24 -23.25 -8.70
N GLY A 459 31.19 -23.00 -7.38
CA GLY A 459 31.30 -24.03 -6.35
C GLY A 459 30.02 -24.15 -5.55
N ILE A 460 29.51 -25.38 -5.36
CA ILE A 460 28.28 -25.63 -4.61
C ILE A 460 28.54 -26.67 -3.53
N HIS A 461 28.11 -26.34 -2.31
CA HIS A 461 28.13 -27.28 -1.17
C HIS A 461 26.79 -27.27 -0.45
N TYR A 462 26.35 -28.42 0.05
CA TYR A 462 25.14 -28.58 0.83
C TYR A 462 25.45 -29.07 2.23
N GLY A 463 24.93 -28.40 3.25
CA GLY A 463 25.12 -28.78 4.64
C GLY A 463 24.50 -27.80 5.62
N ASP A 464 24.57 -28.16 6.91
CA ASP A 464 23.98 -27.34 7.98
C ASP A 464 24.78 -26.05 8.18
N VAL A 465 24.05 -24.94 8.24
CA VAL A 465 24.54 -23.60 8.53
C VAL A 465 23.65 -22.91 9.54
N ILE A 466 24.18 -21.90 10.20
CA ILE A 466 23.41 -21.01 11.05
C ILE A 466 22.87 -19.89 10.13
N VAL A 467 21.55 -19.76 10.05
CA VAL A 467 20.84 -18.73 9.28
C VAL A 467 20.29 -17.71 10.25
N GLY A 468 20.47 -16.45 9.99
CA GLY A 468 19.87 -15.38 10.83
C GLY A 468 20.38 -13.99 10.54
N SER A 469 19.87 -13.03 11.31
CA SER A 469 20.33 -11.64 11.28
C SER A 469 21.62 -11.49 12.05
N ILE A 470 22.70 -11.18 11.35
CA ILE A 470 24.07 -11.17 11.86
C ILE A 470 24.65 -9.77 11.71
N GLY A 471 25.16 -9.21 12.81
CA GLY A 471 25.77 -7.89 12.76
C GLY A 471 25.74 -7.13 14.08
N SER A 472 25.76 -5.83 13.99
CA SER A 472 25.67 -4.90 15.12
C SER A 472 24.27 -4.23 15.16
N LYS A 473 24.03 -3.41 16.19
CA LYS A 473 22.80 -2.60 16.27
C LYS A 473 22.64 -1.63 15.08
N ASP A 474 23.76 -1.17 14.49
CA ASP A 474 23.75 -0.18 13.41
C ASP A 474 23.79 -0.80 12.02
N LYS A 475 24.25 -2.07 11.90
CA LYS A 475 24.33 -2.78 10.63
C LYS A 475 24.12 -4.27 10.85
N THR A 476 23.07 -4.81 10.28
CA THR A 476 22.68 -6.21 10.37
C THR A 476 22.43 -6.73 8.96
N ASP A 477 23.08 -7.84 8.60
CA ASP A 477 22.84 -8.56 7.35
C ASP A 477 22.14 -9.89 7.68
N TYR A 478 21.12 -10.26 6.92
CA TYR A 478 20.56 -11.60 6.96
C TYR A 478 21.44 -12.50 6.11
N SER A 479 22.07 -13.49 6.71
CA SER A 479 23.11 -14.28 6.06
C SER A 479 23.26 -15.65 6.73
N VAL A 480 24.10 -16.48 6.15
CA VAL A 480 24.46 -17.80 6.68
C VAL A 480 25.90 -17.82 7.18
N ILE A 481 26.11 -18.48 8.32
CA ILE A 481 27.46 -18.71 8.89
C ILE A 481 27.67 -20.18 9.15
N GLY A 482 28.89 -20.65 8.88
CA GLY A 482 29.32 -21.99 9.21
C GLY A 482 30.51 -22.46 8.38
N ASP A 483 31.10 -23.57 8.80
CA ASP A 483 32.19 -24.20 8.07
C ASP A 483 31.79 -24.62 6.65
N ASN A 484 30.52 -24.92 6.44
CA ASN A 484 29.98 -25.33 5.14
C ASN A 484 29.95 -24.16 4.15
N VAL A 485 29.81 -22.91 4.63
CA VAL A 485 29.96 -21.70 3.79
C VAL A 485 31.37 -21.57 3.28
N ASN A 486 32.34 -21.73 4.18
CA ASN A 486 33.76 -21.70 3.81
C ASN A 486 34.14 -22.84 2.85
N LEU A 487 33.52 -24.01 2.99
CA LEU A 487 33.73 -25.12 2.08
C LEU A 487 33.21 -24.79 0.67
N ALA A 488 32.03 -24.26 0.54
CA ALA A 488 31.46 -23.83 -0.77
C ALA A 488 32.38 -22.83 -1.49
N SER A 489 32.87 -21.80 -0.78
CA SER A 489 33.83 -20.84 -1.34
C SER A 489 35.13 -21.50 -1.81
N ARG A 490 35.66 -22.49 -1.06
CA ARG A 490 36.87 -23.22 -1.46
C ARG A 490 36.63 -24.11 -2.68
N LEU A 491 35.44 -24.72 -2.79
CA LEU A 491 35.06 -25.49 -3.98
C LEU A 491 35.05 -24.59 -5.22
N GLU A 492 34.54 -23.35 -5.12
CA GLU A 492 34.65 -22.39 -6.21
C GLU A 492 36.13 -22.21 -6.62
N GLY A 493 37.02 -21.89 -5.66
CA GLY A 493 38.44 -21.70 -5.95
C GLY A 493 39.10 -22.90 -6.63
N LEU A 494 38.71 -24.13 -6.24
CA LEU A 494 39.21 -25.37 -6.82
C LEU A 494 38.81 -25.56 -8.28
N THR A 495 37.72 -24.93 -8.73
CA THR A 495 37.32 -24.95 -10.16
C THR A 495 38.44 -24.47 -11.08
N LYS A 496 39.29 -23.54 -10.60
CA LYS A 496 40.46 -23.04 -11.33
C LYS A 496 41.55 -24.12 -11.44
N THR A 497 41.76 -24.85 -10.35
CA THR A 497 42.78 -25.89 -10.28
C THR A 497 42.47 -27.07 -11.20
N TYR A 498 41.21 -27.50 -11.23
CA TYR A 498 40.77 -28.60 -12.08
C TYR A 498 40.38 -28.16 -13.49
N GLY A 499 40.34 -26.85 -13.76
CA GLY A 499 40.00 -26.31 -15.08
C GLY A 499 38.54 -26.48 -15.50
N ILE A 500 37.63 -26.62 -14.53
CA ILE A 500 36.20 -26.84 -14.74
C ILE A 500 35.39 -25.62 -14.37
N GLN A 501 34.16 -25.55 -14.84
CA GLN A 501 33.26 -24.41 -14.55
C GLN A 501 32.43 -24.63 -13.31
N ILE A 502 31.83 -25.81 -13.13
CA ILE A 502 30.92 -26.11 -12.00
C ILE A 502 31.49 -27.28 -11.21
N LEU A 503 31.72 -27.07 -9.92
CA LEU A 503 32.22 -28.04 -8.97
C LEU A 503 31.27 -28.17 -7.79
N VAL A 504 30.91 -29.40 -7.45
CA VAL A 504 29.99 -29.69 -6.35
C VAL A 504 30.59 -30.72 -5.37
N SER A 505 30.13 -30.66 -4.12
CA SER A 505 30.46 -31.72 -3.13
C SER A 505 29.54 -32.92 -3.30
N GLU A 506 29.96 -34.05 -2.69
CA GLU A 506 29.17 -35.30 -2.63
C GLU A 506 27.77 -35.08 -2.05
N SER A 507 27.60 -34.20 -1.03
CA SER A 507 26.31 -33.92 -0.44
C SER A 507 25.33 -33.27 -1.45
N VAL A 508 25.84 -32.42 -2.36
CA VAL A 508 25.02 -31.83 -3.45
C VAL A 508 24.67 -32.91 -4.47
N ARG A 509 25.62 -33.74 -4.89
CA ARG A 509 25.36 -34.83 -5.85
C ARG A 509 24.26 -35.78 -5.35
N ASN A 510 24.35 -36.18 -4.11
CA ASN A 510 23.43 -37.15 -3.50
C ASN A 510 22.00 -36.58 -3.37
N ASP A 511 21.88 -35.31 -3.01
CA ASP A 511 20.57 -34.64 -2.85
C ASP A 511 19.96 -34.18 -4.18
N ALA A 512 20.78 -33.74 -5.13
CA ALA A 512 20.29 -33.33 -6.46
C ALA A 512 19.78 -34.49 -7.32
N GLY A 513 20.31 -35.71 -7.07
CA GLY A 513 20.00 -36.94 -7.81
C GLY A 513 20.83 -37.12 -9.07
N GLU A 514 21.34 -38.31 -9.27
CA GLU A 514 22.23 -38.66 -10.38
C GLU A 514 21.52 -38.71 -11.74
N ASP A 515 20.22 -38.95 -11.75
CA ASP A 515 19.43 -39.07 -12.98
C ASP A 515 19.22 -37.72 -13.70
N SER A 516 19.51 -36.59 -13.03
CA SER A 516 19.20 -35.26 -13.54
C SER A 516 20.40 -34.51 -14.09
N PHE A 517 21.62 -34.91 -13.70
CA PHE A 517 22.86 -34.22 -14.02
C PHE A 517 24.02 -35.22 -14.23
N CYS A 518 25.00 -34.78 -15.03
CA CYS A 518 26.19 -35.59 -15.31
C CYS A 518 27.30 -35.25 -14.29
N PHE A 519 27.46 -36.07 -13.28
CA PHE A 519 28.49 -35.88 -12.28
C PHE A 519 29.70 -36.73 -12.60
N ARG A 520 30.88 -36.10 -12.71
CA ARG A 520 32.19 -36.76 -12.87
C ARG A 520 33.00 -36.60 -11.60
N HIS A 521 33.38 -37.68 -10.93
CA HIS A 521 34.24 -37.65 -9.77
C HIS A 521 35.62 -37.09 -10.13
N LEU A 522 36.06 -36.02 -9.41
CA LEU A 522 37.34 -35.38 -9.66
C LEU A 522 38.42 -35.77 -8.65
N ASP A 523 38.07 -35.77 -7.37
CA ASP A 523 39.03 -36.02 -6.29
C ASP A 523 38.34 -36.18 -4.94
N ASP A 524 39.09 -36.63 -3.92
CA ASP A 524 38.73 -36.53 -2.53
C ASP A 524 39.62 -35.48 -1.86
N VAL A 525 39.06 -34.34 -1.45
CA VAL A 525 39.85 -33.19 -1.00
C VAL A 525 39.73 -32.94 0.49
N ARG A 526 40.83 -32.71 1.17
CA ARG A 526 40.86 -32.15 2.52
C ARG A 526 41.12 -30.66 2.45
N VAL A 527 40.09 -29.90 2.79
CA VAL A 527 40.25 -28.47 2.93
C VAL A 527 40.75 -28.11 4.31
N LYS A 528 41.52 -27.04 4.42
CA LYS A 528 42.10 -26.54 5.68
C LYS A 528 41.05 -26.51 6.81
N GLY A 529 41.33 -27.16 7.94
CA GLY A 529 40.43 -27.24 9.10
C GLY A 529 39.48 -28.46 9.13
N LYS A 530 39.34 -29.21 8.04
CA LYS A 530 38.52 -30.44 8.02
C LYS A 530 39.42 -31.68 8.11
N LYS A 531 39.08 -32.59 9.04
CA LYS A 531 39.79 -33.88 9.19
C LYS A 531 39.33 -34.92 8.17
N LYS A 532 38.07 -34.85 7.75
CA LYS A 532 37.50 -35.77 6.75
C LYS A 532 37.69 -35.21 5.35
N ALA A 533 38.05 -36.07 4.42
CA ALA A 533 38.04 -35.75 3.00
C ALA A 533 36.61 -35.58 2.50
N VAL A 534 36.42 -34.70 1.54
CA VAL A 534 35.15 -34.43 0.87
C VAL A 534 35.32 -34.81 -0.60
N PRO A 535 34.56 -35.79 -1.09
CA PRO A 535 34.53 -36.09 -2.52
C PRO A 535 33.96 -34.94 -3.30
N ILE A 536 34.59 -34.58 -4.40
CA ILE A 536 34.21 -33.48 -5.26
C ILE A 536 33.95 -33.95 -6.70
N TYR A 537 32.97 -33.32 -7.33
CA TYR A 537 32.50 -33.72 -8.64
C TYR A 537 32.43 -32.51 -9.57
N ALA A 538 32.87 -32.69 -10.83
CA ALA A 538 32.49 -31.79 -11.90
C ALA A 538 31.05 -32.03 -12.30
N VAL A 539 30.39 -30.97 -12.79
CA VAL A 539 29.07 -31.07 -13.41
C VAL A 539 29.22 -30.81 -14.92
N ASP A 540 29.29 -31.90 -15.66
CA ASP A 540 29.52 -31.87 -17.11
C ASP A 540 28.24 -31.49 -17.85
N ARG A 541 28.36 -31.00 -19.12
CA ARG A 541 27.20 -30.46 -19.90
C ARG A 541 26.19 -31.54 -20.30
N SER A 542 26.70 -32.68 -20.71
CA SER A 542 25.87 -33.83 -21.09
C SER A 542 26.63 -35.15 -20.87
N PRO A 543 25.92 -36.29 -20.87
CA PRO A 543 26.58 -37.59 -20.83
C PRO A 543 27.48 -37.83 -22.04
N GLU A 544 27.23 -37.19 -23.16
CA GLU A 544 27.98 -37.33 -24.42
C GLU A 544 29.16 -36.38 -24.52
N GLU A 545 29.38 -35.48 -23.53
CA GLU A 545 30.51 -34.54 -23.52
C GLU A 545 31.88 -35.24 -23.66
N PHE A 546 31.98 -36.44 -23.09
CA PHE A 546 33.20 -37.25 -23.15
C PHE A 546 32.91 -38.62 -23.81
N SER A 547 33.87 -39.12 -24.58
CA SER A 547 33.80 -40.44 -25.20
C SER A 547 33.75 -41.59 -24.15
N ALA A 548 33.24 -42.74 -24.54
CA ALA A 548 33.22 -43.93 -23.67
C ALA A 548 34.62 -44.37 -23.27
N GLU A 549 35.58 -44.27 -24.19
CA GLU A 549 36.98 -44.55 -23.96
C GLU A 549 37.55 -43.64 -22.87
N TYR A 550 37.32 -42.33 -22.97
CA TYR A 550 37.73 -41.36 -21.97
C TYR A 550 37.15 -41.72 -20.59
N LYS A 551 35.84 -41.92 -20.50
CA LYS A 551 35.17 -42.19 -19.22
C LYS A 551 35.73 -43.46 -18.53
N ASN A 552 35.86 -44.55 -19.30
CA ASN A 552 36.38 -45.79 -18.78
C ASN A 552 37.82 -45.65 -18.27
N ALA A 553 38.68 -44.99 -19.06
CA ALA A 553 40.06 -44.73 -18.66
C ALA A 553 40.15 -43.83 -17.44
N TYR A 554 39.35 -42.70 -17.43
CA TYR A 554 39.37 -41.76 -16.30
C TYR A 554 38.89 -42.40 -14.99
N VAL A 555 37.77 -43.13 -15.00
CA VAL A 555 37.23 -43.82 -13.82
C VAL A 555 38.26 -44.84 -13.29
N LYS A 556 38.85 -45.62 -14.21
CA LYS A 556 39.86 -46.62 -13.81
C LYS A 556 41.13 -45.97 -13.25
N GLY A 557 41.57 -44.85 -13.85
CA GLY A 557 42.66 -44.04 -13.34
C GLY A 557 42.39 -43.55 -11.93
N MET A 558 41.18 -43.04 -11.65
CA MET A 558 40.76 -42.57 -10.32
C MET A 558 40.73 -43.69 -9.27
N GLU A 559 40.22 -44.88 -9.63
CA GLU A 559 40.23 -46.03 -8.73
C GLU A 559 41.63 -46.42 -8.30
N LEU A 560 42.55 -46.52 -9.25
CA LEU A 560 43.95 -46.88 -9.00
C LEU A 560 44.71 -45.76 -8.22
N TYR A 561 44.43 -44.51 -8.55
CA TYR A 561 44.99 -43.35 -7.85
C TYR A 561 44.62 -43.38 -6.36
N LYS A 562 43.36 -43.62 -6.02
CA LYS A 562 42.89 -43.75 -4.63
C LYS A 562 43.59 -44.89 -3.90
N GLN A 563 43.89 -46.00 -4.58
CA GLN A 563 44.60 -47.15 -4.02
C GLN A 563 46.10 -46.92 -3.87
N GLY A 564 46.64 -45.79 -4.35
CA GLY A 564 48.09 -45.53 -4.33
C GLY A 564 48.89 -46.27 -5.42
N ILE A 565 48.21 -46.81 -6.44
CA ILE A 565 48.83 -47.52 -7.57
C ILE A 565 49.12 -46.53 -8.70
N TRP A 566 49.95 -45.55 -8.40
CA TRP A 566 50.13 -44.36 -9.25
C TRP A 566 50.71 -44.66 -10.65
N ASN A 567 51.57 -45.68 -10.80
CA ASN A 567 52.09 -46.05 -12.12
C ASN A 567 50.99 -46.45 -13.10
N LEU A 568 50.05 -47.31 -12.67
CA LEU A 568 48.94 -47.71 -13.50
C LEU A 568 47.90 -46.60 -13.65
N ALA A 569 47.64 -45.86 -12.59
CA ALA A 569 46.74 -44.68 -12.65
C ALA A 569 47.20 -43.67 -13.69
N ARG A 570 48.52 -43.38 -13.73
CA ARG A 570 49.13 -42.50 -14.73
C ARG A 570 48.84 -42.96 -16.17
N ASP A 571 49.04 -44.27 -16.43
CA ASP A 571 48.84 -44.83 -17.79
C ASP A 571 47.35 -44.68 -18.22
N TYR A 572 46.41 -44.88 -17.31
CA TYR A 572 44.98 -44.66 -17.60
C TYR A 572 44.63 -43.16 -17.78
N PHE A 573 45.22 -42.25 -17.01
CA PHE A 573 45.01 -40.82 -17.25
C PHE A 573 45.65 -40.36 -18.57
N PHE A 574 46.77 -40.96 -18.98
CA PHE A 574 47.36 -40.73 -20.32
C PHE A 574 46.44 -41.24 -21.45
N GLU A 575 45.81 -42.41 -21.24
CA GLU A 575 44.80 -42.94 -22.17
C GLU A 575 43.57 -42.00 -22.26
N ALA A 576 43.10 -41.52 -21.13
CA ALA A 576 41.98 -40.53 -21.08
C ALA A 576 42.38 -39.26 -21.85
N LEU A 577 43.54 -38.68 -21.62
CA LEU A 577 44.05 -37.51 -22.34
C LEU A 577 44.31 -37.76 -23.86
N SER A 578 44.57 -39.03 -24.24
CA SER A 578 44.68 -39.37 -25.66
C SER A 578 43.34 -39.30 -26.38
N ALA A 579 42.26 -39.57 -25.64
CA ALA A 579 40.89 -39.42 -26.14
C ALA A 579 40.38 -37.94 -26.08
N GLU A 580 40.74 -37.20 -25.00
CA GLU A 580 40.31 -35.80 -24.76
C GLU A 580 41.52 -34.97 -24.31
N LYS A 581 42.22 -34.37 -25.26
CA LYS A 581 43.52 -33.68 -25.04
C LYS A 581 43.43 -32.44 -24.15
N ASP A 582 42.31 -31.77 -24.13
CA ASP A 582 42.14 -30.48 -23.47
C ASP A 582 41.58 -30.61 -22.03
N ASP A 583 41.33 -31.83 -21.53
CA ASP A 583 40.82 -32.02 -20.17
C ASP A 583 41.90 -31.75 -19.10
N LYS A 584 41.77 -30.56 -18.47
CA LYS A 584 42.71 -30.15 -17.41
C LYS A 584 42.64 -30.98 -16.14
N ALA A 585 41.49 -31.60 -15.87
CA ALA A 585 41.35 -32.45 -14.70
C ALA A 585 42.16 -33.74 -14.88
N ALA A 586 42.08 -34.41 -16.03
CA ALA A 586 42.89 -35.56 -16.34
C ALA A 586 44.38 -35.23 -16.38
N GLN A 587 44.77 -34.07 -16.96
CA GLN A 587 46.15 -33.59 -16.95
C GLN A 587 46.68 -33.38 -15.53
N LEU A 588 45.89 -32.73 -14.66
CA LEU A 588 46.26 -32.55 -13.24
C LEU A 588 46.48 -33.89 -12.53
N MET A 589 45.63 -34.88 -12.80
CA MET A 589 45.74 -36.19 -12.20
C MET A 589 46.97 -36.97 -12.72
N LEU A 590 47.28 -36.83 -14.01
CA LEU A 590 48.49 -37.36 -14.62
C LEU A 590 49.75 -36.77 -13.94
N ASP A 591 49.82 -35.42 -13.87
CA ASP A 591 50.96 -34.70 -13.27
C ASP A 591 51.18 -35.10 -11.79
N ARG A 592 50.09 -35.29 -11.03
CA ARG A 592 50.15 -35.77 -9.65
C ARG A 592 50.65 -37.22 -9.54
N CYS A 593 50.21 -38.09 -10.45
CA CYS A 593 50.76 -39.46 -10.49
C CYS A 593 52.27 -39.44 -10.72
N ASP A 594 52.74 -38.60 -11.67
CA ASP A 594 54.17 -38.44 -11.93
C ASP A 594 54.95 -37.89 -10.72
N GLU A 595 54.33 -36.96 -9.97
CA GLU A 595 54.90 -36.43 -8.72
C GLU A 595 54.95 -37.53 -7.61
N PHE A 596 53.86 -38.27 -7.40
CA PHE A 596 53.76 -39.28 -6.35
C PHE A 596 54.59 -40.55 -6.66
N ILE A 597 54.85 -40.84 -7.91
CA ILE A 597 55.81 -41.87 -8.31
C ILE A 597 57.27 -41.49 -7.86
N LYS A 598 57.59 -40.19 -7.96
CA LYS A 598 58.92 -39.68 -7.55
C LYS A 598 59.03 -39.46 -6.04
N ASN A 599 57.95 -38.92 -5.46
CA ASN A 599 57.89 -38.53 -4.05
C ASN A 599 56.61 -39.09 -3.40
N PRO A 600 56.56 -40.37 -3.06
CA PRO A 600 55.35 -40.98 -2.50
C PRO A 600 54.95 -40.33 -1.18
N PRO A 601 53.67 -39.96 -0.97
CA PRO A 601 53.20 -39.45 0.30
C PRO A 601 53.28 -40.54 1.40
N GLU A 602 53.74 -40.15 2.60
CA GLU A 602 54.02 -41.10 3.72
C GLU A 602 52.75 -41.80 4.23
N ASN A 603 51.64 -41.18 4.22
CA ASN A 603 50.35 -41.71 4.74
C ASN A 603 49.21 -41.43 3.75
N TRP A 604 49.24 -42.12 2.61
CA TRP A 604 48.22 -41.97 1.59
C TRP A 604 46.93 -42.70 2.00
N ASP A 605 45.84 -41.93 2.04
CA ASP A 605 44.50 -42.44 2.32
C ASP A 605 43.48 -42.12 1.18
N GLY A 606 43.98 -41.82 0.00
CA GLY A 606 43.18 -41.53 -1.19
C GLY A 606 42.76 -40.06 -1.34
N ALA A 607 43.17 -39.18 -0.42
CA ALA A 607 42.70 -37.78 -0.43
C ALA A 607 43.87 -36.78 -0.46
N ILE A 608 43.70 -35.71 -1.24
CA ILE A 608 44.67 -34.61 -1.33
C ILE A 608 44.35 -33.48 -0.35
N ALA A 609 45.38 -32.96 0.31
CA ALA A 609 45.26 -31.80 1.19
C ALA A 609 45.55 -30.48 0.45
N PHE A 610 44.56 -29.57 0.38
CA PHE A 610 44.76 -28.22 -0.10
C PHE A 610 45.00 -27.27 1.07
N MET A 611 46.27 -26.85 1.23
CA MET A 611 46.71 -25.98 2.34
C MET A 611 46.68 -24.50 2.02
N THR A 612 46.48 -24.12 0.77
CA THR A 612 46.38 -22.71 0.30
C THR A 612 45.02 -22.11 0.58
N LYS A 613 45.04 -20.77 0.87
CA LYS A 613 43.83 -19.95 1.03
C LYS A 613 43.14 -19.76 -0.30
#